data_059a33de56d109c04c7702f5835429c0
#
_entry.id   059a33de56d109c04c7702f5835429c0
#
_cell.length_a   1.000
_cell.length_b   1.000
_cell.length_c   1.000
_cell.angle_alpha   90.00
_cell.angle_beta   90.00
_cell.angle_gamma   90.00
#
_symmetry.space_group_name_H-M   'P 1'
#
loop_
_entity.id
_entity.type
_entity.pdbx_description
1 polymer ?
#
loop_
_entity_poly.entity_id
_entity_poly.type
_entity_poly.pdbx_seq_one_letter_code
_entity_poly.pdbx_strand_id
1 'polypeptide(L)'
;MLVRIWPPLMSTTVLPSTQPASEGYFAMSMAIADRYEVDDVYAQMKQGCEGVDTIWISKAIRDAKVEGVFCREGDYLALHGKQIVASDPDRLSAVKKVLENTPDIEDKYVLLIFKGQMVPDEECEELQEYIEDTYDWIDVGIIDGGQDVYDYIIGVTG
;
A
#
# COMPACT_ATOMS: atom_id res chain seq x y z
N MET A 1 -10.92 8.20 4.81
CA MET A 1 -10.44 8.85 6.05
C MET A 1 -9.82 10.17 5.67
N LEU A 2 -10.45 11.29 6.05
CA LEU A 2 -9.94 12.65 5.79
C LEU A 2 -8.85 12.95 6.83
N VAL A 3 -7.60 12.94 6.43
CA VAL A 3 -6.55 13.53 7.26
C VAL A 3 -6.65 15.04 7.11
N ARG A 4 -7.37 15.67 8.05
CA ARG A 4 -7.31 17.13 8.21
C ARG A 4 -6.01 17.46 8.94
N ILE A 5 -5.02 17.88 8.21
CA ILE A 5 -3.82 18.47 8.79
C ILE A 5 -4.10 19.95 8.99
N TRP A 6 -4.43 20.29 10.26
CA TRP A 6 -4.40 21.58 10.95
C TRP A 6 -5.04 22.84 10.31
N PRO A 7 -5.34 23.90 11.12
CA PRO A 7 -6.53 24.72 10.99
C PRO A 7 -6.50 25.73 9.84
N PRO A 8 -7.66 26.38 9.58
CA PRO A 8 -7.90 27.06 8.33
C PRO A 8 -7.21 28.43 8.32
N LEU A 9 -6.05 28.51 7.73
CA LEU A 9 -5.56 29.74 7.14
C LEU A 9 -5.63 29.59 5.63
N MET A 10 -6.77 30.01 5.10
CA MET A 10 -7.01 30.57 3.77
C MET A 10 -6.15 30.08 2.61
N SER A 11 -6.01 28.83 2.39
CA SER A 11 -5.97 28.22 1.07
C SER A 11 -6.22 26.75 1.23
N THR A 12 -7.12 26.22 0.44
CA THR A 12 -7.52 24.82 0.42
C THR A 12 -6.39 23.97 -0.17
N THR A 13 -5.27 23.89 0.52
CA THR A 13 -4.21 22.95 0.22
C THR A 13 -4.59 21.64 0.90
N VAL A 14 -5.48 20.89 0.27
CA VAL A 14 -5.91 19.57 0.72
C VAL A 14 -5.22 18.57 -0.18
N LEU A 15 -4.48 17.63 0.42
CA LEU A 15 -4.11 16.42 -0.30
C LEU A 15 -5.39 15.78 -0.83
N PRO A 16 -5.42 15.27 -2.06
CA PRO A 16 -6.62 14.66 -2.63
C PRO A 16 -7.25 13.68 -1.64
N SER A 17 -8.53 13.77 -1.42
CA SER A 17 -9.29 13.01 -0.41
C SER A 17 -9.33 11.50 -0.63
N THR A 18 -8.59 10.98 -1.59
CA THR A 18 -8.59 9.59 -2.04
C THR A 18 -7.20 8.94 -2.04
N GLN A 19 -6.27 9.48 -1.26
CA GLN A 19 -4.94 8.87 -1.15
C GLN A 19 -5.03 7.56 -0.38
N PRO A 20 -4.40 6.47 -0.86
CA PRO A 20 -4.23 5.25 -0.09
C PRO A 20 -3.49 5.49 1.22
N ALA A 21 -3.71 4.63 2.22
CA ALA A 21 -3.07 4.75 3.52
C ALA A 21 -1.53 4.74 3.42
N SER A 22 -0.99 3.93 2.50
CA SER A 22 0.44 3.86 2.19
C SER A 22 1.00 5.19 1.70
N GLU A 23 0.37 5.81 0.71
CA GLU A 23 0.79 7.12 0.20
C GLU A 23 0.71 8.21 1.27
N GLY A 24 -0.39 8.22 2.06
CA GLY A 24 -0.57 9.14 3.16
C GLY A 24 0.50 9.00 4.25
N TYR A 25 0.93 7.78 4.54
CA TYR A 25 1.99 7.52 5.50
C TYR A 25 3.33 8.10 5.03
N PHE A 26 3.74 7.81 3.79
CA PHE A 26 4.97 8.36 3.21
C PHE A 26 4.92 9.88 3.09
N ALA A 27 3.77 10.46 2.74
CA ALA A 27 3.58 11.90 2.74
C ALA A 27 3.83 12.51 4.13
N MET A 28 3.28 11.90 5.18
CA MET A 28 3.50 12.38 6.56
C MET A 28 4.96 12.23 7.00
N SER A 29 5.64 11.16 6.59
CA SER A 29 7.06 10.97 6.93
C SER A 29 7.97 12.03 6.33
N MET A 30 7.58 12.65 5.22
CA MET A 30 8.30 13.74 4.57
C MET A 30 8.01 15.12 5.19
N ALA A 31 6.98 15.24 6.06
CA ALA A 31 6.56 16.50 6.64
C ALA A 31 7.48 16.93 7.80
N ILE A 32 8.43 17.82 7.54
CA ILE A 32 9.31 18.43 8.55
C ILE A 32 8.79 19.84 8.88
N ALA A 33 7.71 19.92 9.67
CA ALA A 33 6.93 21.13 9.87
C ALA A 33 7.61 22.22 10.72
N ASP A 34 8.65 21.91 11.46
CA ASP A 34 9.35 22.84 12.37
C ASP A 34 10.41 23.72 11.69
N ARG A 35 10.74 23.44 10.43
CA ARG A 35 11.83 24.10 9.70
C ARG A 35 11.43 24.78 8.40
N TYR A 36 10.18 24.57 7.94
CA TYR A 36 9.73 24.98 6.62
C TYR A 36 8.41 25.73 6.67
N GLU A 37 8.21 26.60 5.70
CA GLU A 37 6.92 27.21 5.45
C GLU A 37 5.88 26.16 5.01
N VAL A 38 4.60 26.45 5.18
CA VAL A 38 3.51 25.50 4.90
C VAL A 38 3.54 24.98 3.46
N ASP A 39 3.84 25.85 2.50
CA ASP A 39 3.90 25.49 1.09
C ASP A 39 5.05 24.52 0.79
N ASP A 40 6.20 24.68 1.47
CA ASP A 40 7.34 23.78 1.34
C ASP A 40 7.03 22.40 1.92
N VAL A 41 6.38 22.36 3.10
CA VAL A 41 5.93 21.10 3.72
C VAL A 41 4.94 20.38 2.83
N TYR A 42 3.99 21.10 2.24
CA TYR A 42 3.03 20.52 1.31
C TYR A 42 3.70 19.94 0.06
N ALA A 43 4.66 20.67 -0.52
CA ALA A 43 5.40 20.17 -1.69
C ALA A 43 6.17 18.89 -1.37
N GLN A 44 6.81 18.78 -0.20
CA GLN A 44 7.48 17.57 0.26
C GLN A 44 6.51 16.40 0.46
N MET A 45 5.37 16.65 1.09
CA MET A 45 4.32 15.64 1.28
C MET A 45 3.79 15.11 -0.05
N LYS A 46 3.56 16.01 -1.02
CA LYS A 46 3.12 15.63 -2.36
C LYS A 46 4.16 14.76 -3.06
N GLN A 47 5.43 15.13 -2.98
CA GLN A 47 6.53 14.32 -3.51
C GLN A 47 6.56 12.93 -2.87
N GLY A 48 6.36 12.83 -1.55
CA GLY A 48 6.27 11.54 -0.85
C GLY A 48 5.13 10.66 -1.33
N CYS A 49 4.00 11.22 -1.75
CA CYS A 49 2.90 10.45 -2.35
C CYS A 49 3.23 9.92 -3.75
N GLU A 50 3.86 10.74 -4.59
CA GLU A 50 4.05 10.44 -6.02
C GLU A 50 5.03 9.28 -6.28
N GLY A 51 5.89 8.97 -5.30
CA GLY A 51 6.88 7.90 -5.40
C GLY A 51 6.40 6.52 -4.91
N VAL A 52 5.16 6.41 -4.47
CA VAL A 52 4.65 5.18 -3.85
C VAL A 52 3.78 4.39 -4.81
N ASP A 53 4.19 3.14 -5.07
CA ASP A 53 3.33 2.15 -5.72
C ASP A 53 2.46 1.47 -4.65
N THR A 54 1.15 1.45 -4.84
CA THR A 54 0.23 0.83 -3.88
C THR A 54 -0.39 -0.44 -4.44
N ILE A 55 -0.30 -1.50 -3.64
CA ILE A 55 -0.88 -2.81 -3.90
C ILE A 55 -1.98 -3.07 -2.88
N TRP A 56 -3.10 -3.62 -3.32
CA TRP A 56 -4.19 -4.05 -2.46
C TRP A 56 -4.46 -5.53 -2.62
N ILE A 57 -4.70 -6.19 -1.49
CA ILE A 57 -5.17 -7.58 -1.47
C ILE A 57 -6.57 -7.59 -0.86
N SER A 58 -7.51 -8.15 -1.59
CA SER A 58 -8.90 -8.30 -1.14
C SER A 58 -9.51 -9.60 -1.64
N LYS A 59 -10.57 -10.04 -0.98
CA LYS A 59 -11.28 -11.27 -1.36
C LYS A 59 -12.31 -11.01 -2.46
N ALA A 60 -12.32 -11.87 -3.48
CA ALA A 60 -13.31 -11.83 -4.55
C ALA A 60 -14.69 -12.24 -4.03
N ILE A 61 -15.70 -11.41 -4.24
CA ILE A 61 -17.09 -11.66 -3.82
C ILE A 61 -17.93 -12.35 -4.88
N ARG A 62 -17.39 -12.55 -6.07
CA ARG A 62 -18.02 -13.24 -7.21
C ARG A 62 -17.00 -13.63 -8.27
N ASP A 63 -17.38 -14.56 -9.14
CA ASP A 63 -16.59 -14.87 -10.32
C ASP A 63 -16.55 -13.67 -11.28
N ALA A 64 -15.37 -13.38 -11.79
CA ALA A 64 -15.14 -12.31 -12.75
C ALA A 64 -13.95 -12.63 -13.67
N LYS A 65 -13.95 -12.02 -14.86
CA LYS A 65 -12.78 -11.99 -15.72
C LYS A 65 -12.47 -10.52 -16.02
N VAL A 66 -11.33 -10.07 -15.53
CA VAL A 66 -10.91 -8.67 -15.68
C VAL A 66 -9.52 -8.65 -16.32
N GLU A 67 -9.37 -7.96 -17.43
CA GLU A 67 -8.09 -7.77 -18.14
C GLU A 67 -7.31 -9.09 -18.42
N GLY A 68 -8.05 -10.20 -18.60
CA GLY A 68 -7.45 -11.51 -18.86
C GLY A 68 -7.22 -12.37 -17.61
N VAL A 69 -7.28 -11.79 -16.43
CA VAL A 69 -7.20 -12.52 -15.15
C VAL A 69 -8.58 -13.09 -14.82
N PHE A 70 -8.64 -14.39 -14.59
CA PHE A 70 -9.85 -15.05 -14.14
C PHE A 70 -9.84 -15.14 -12.62
N CYS A 71 -10.87 -14.59 -11.99
CA CYS A 71 -11.04 -14.53 -10.54
C CYS A 71 -12.26 -15.38 -10.17
N ARG A 72 -12.12 -16.27 -9.21
CA ARG A 72 -13.24 -17.04 -8.64
C ARG A 72 -13.73 -16.41 -7.36
N GLU A 73 -15.00 -16.57 -7.07
CA GLU A 73 -15.54 -16.19 -5.76
C GLU A 73 -14.75 -16.89 -4.65
N GLY A 74 -14.27 -16.11 -3.68
CA GLY A 74 -13.47 -16.58 -2.56
C GLY A 74 -11.95 -16.52 -2.77
N ASP A 75 -11.46 -16.36 -4.01
CA ASP A 75 -10.05 -16.13 -4.28
C ASP A 75 -9.61 -14.75 -3.73
N TYR A 76 -8.31 -14.61 -3.48
CA TYR A 76 -7.70 -13.34 -3.14
C TYR A 76 -7.20 -12.65 -4.39
N LEU A 77 -7.65 -11.41 -4.57
CA LEU A 77 -7.28 -10.55 -5.68
C LEU A 77 -6.11 -9.67 -5.27
N ALA A 78 -5.08 -9.65 -6.09
CA ALA A 78 -3.99 -8.70 -5.97
C ALA A 78 -4.16 -7.60 -7.02
N LEU A 79 -4.30 -6.37 -6.56
CA LEU A 79 -4.44 -5.18 -7.39
C LEU A 79 -3.19 -4.32 -7.27
N HIS A 80 -2.67 -3.86 -8.39
CA HIS A 80 -1.63 -2.85 -8.47
C HIS A 80 -2.22 -1.60 -9.15
N GLY A 81 -2.33 -0.52 -8.40
CA GLY A 81 -3.12 0.62 -8.85
C GLY A 81 -4.60 0.24 -9.02
N LYS A 82 -5.10 0.30 -10.26
CA LYS A 82 -6.48 -0.07 -10.61
C LYS A 82 -6.60 -1.40 -11.35
N GLN A 83 -5.48 -2.08 -11.57
CA GLN A 83 -5.43 -3.30 -12.36
C GLN A 83 -5.36 -4.53 -11.46
N ILE A 84 -6.13 -5.56 -11.77
CA ILE A 84 -5.98 -6.87 -11.14
C ILE A 84 -4.81 -7.58 -11.84
N VAL A 85 -3.74 -7.83 -11.09
CA VAL A 85 -2.52 -8.44 -11.62
C VAL A 85 -2.41 -9.91 -11.28
N ALA A 86 -3.08 -10.37 -10.22
CA ALA A 86 -3.12 -11.77 -9.84
C ALA A 86 -4.42 -12.13 -9.12
N SER A 87 -4.76 -13.42 -9.15
CA SER A 87 -5.81 -14.04 -8.35
C SER A 87 -5.32 -15.40 -7.88
N ASP A 88 -5.53 -15.72 -6.61
CA ASP A 88 -5.11 -16.99 -6.01
C ASP A 88 -6.07 -17.40 -4.87
N PRO A 89 -6.37 -18.69 -4.70
CA PRO A 89 -7.16 -19.17 -3.58
C PRO A 89 -6.47 -18.98 -2.21
N ASP A 90 -5.14 -18.81 -2.22
CA ASP A 90 -4.33 -18.55 -1.04
C ASP A 90 -3.87 -17.09 -1.02
N ARG A 91 -4.09 -16.42 0.13
CA ARG A 91 -3.82 -14.98 0.28
C ARG A 91 -2.33 -14.65 0.19
N LEU A 92 -1.50 -15.44 0.87
CA LEU A 92 -0.06 -15.25 0.87
C LEU A 92 0.53 -15.45 -0.54
N SER A 93 0.03 -16.46 -1.27
CA SER A 93 0.40 -16.70 -2.67
C SER A 93 0.00 -15.54 -3.58
N ALA A 94 -1.15 -14.92 -3.34
CA ALA A 94 -1.56 -13.72 -4.09
C ALA A 94 -0.60 -12.55 -3.86
N VAL A 95 -0.16 -12.33 -2.62
CA VAL A 95 0.85 -11.30 -2.29
C VAL A 95 2.18 -11.60 -2.98
N LYS A 96 2.69 -12.83 -2.87
CA LYS A 96 3.96 -13.23 -3.52
C LYS A 96 3.92 -12.98 -5.02
N LYS A 97 2.84 -13.39 -5.68
CA LYS A 97 2.66 -13.17 -7.13
C LYS A 97 2.65 -11.71 -7.53
N VAL A 98 2.02 -10.82 -6.76
CA VAL A 98 2.00 -9.40 -7.12
C VAL A 98 3.36 -8.74 -6.89
N LEU A 99 4.09 -9.11 -5.85
CA LEU A 99 5.45 -8.62 -5.62
C LEU A 99 6.40 -9.03 -6.74
N GLU A 100 6.36 -10.30 -7.17
CA GLU A 100 7.14 -10.81 -8.31
C GLU A 100 6.83 -10.10 -9.63
N ASN A 101 5.60 -9.59 -9.79
CA ASN A 101 5.17 -8.85 -10.98
C ASN A 101 5.19 -7.32 -10.80
N THR A 102 5.69 -6.83 -9.67
CA THR A 102 5.83 -5.39 -9.45
C THR A 102 6.97 -4.84 -10.32
N PRO A 103 6.68 -3.87 -11.20
CA PRO A 103 7.74 -3.28 -12.03
C PRO A 103 8.84 -2.66 -11.19
N ASP A 104 10.07 -2.80 -11.65
CA ASP A 104 11.26 -2.17 -11.06
C ASP A 104 11.40 -2.43 -9.55
N ILE A 105 11.01 -3.63 -9.08
CA ILE A 105 11.10 -4.02 -7.66
C ILE A 105 12.52 -3.95 -7.14
N GLU A 106 13.52 -4.17 -7.99
CA GLU A 106 14.94 -4.05 -7.67
C GLU A 106 15.39 -2.61 -7.37
N ASP A 107 14.63 -1.61 -7.79
CA ASP A 107 14.89 -0.18 -7.51
C ASP A 107 14.09 0.32 -6.29
N LYS A 108 13.39 -0.58 -5.60
CA LYS A 108 12.61 -0.27 -4.40
C LYS A 108 13.41 -0.60 -3.15
N TYR A 109 13.27 0.26 -2.12
CA TYR A 109 14.04 0.12 -0.87
C TYR A 109 13.18 -0.02 0.36
N VAL A 110 11.89 0.40 0.29
CA VAL A 110 10.97 0.33 1.43
C VAL A 110 9.66 -0.31 1.01
N LEU A 111 9.20 -1.25 1.82
CA LEU A 111 7.92 -1.91 1.69
C LEU A 111 7.16 -1.81 3.01
N LEU A 112 6.01 -1.14 2.97
CA LEU A 112 5.18 -0.91 4.15
C LEU A 112 3.87 -1.66 4.01
N ILE A 113 3.60 -2.57 4.96
CA ILE A 113 2.43 -3.44 4.97
C ILE A 113 1.44 -2.96 6.02
N PHE A 114 0.24 -2.59 5.61
CA PHE A 114 -0.89 -2.35 6.50
C PHE A 114 -1.72 -3.64 6.57
N LYS A 115 -1.69 -4.29 7.71
CA LYS A 115 -2.41 -5.54 8.00
C LYS A 115 -3.87 -5.25 8.30
N GLY A 116 -4.78 -5.92 7.60
CA GLY A 116 -6.22 -5.88 7.86
C GLY A 116 -6.61 -6.75 9.07
N GLN A 117 -7.79 -6.49 9.62
CA GLN A 117 -8.28 -7.17 10.82
C GLN A 117 -8.48 -8.68 10.65
N MET A 118 -8.67 -9.15 9.41
CA MET A 118 -8.89 -10.57 9.10
C MET A 118 -7.61 -11.37 8.84
N VAL A 119 -6.45 -10.73 8.94
CA VAL A 119 -5.16 -11.36 8.73
C VAL A 119 -4.57 -11.83 10.05
N PRO A 120 -4.28 -13.14 10.22
CA PRO A 120 -3.58 -13.65 11.39
C PRO A 120 -2.16 -13.08 11.52
N ASP A 121 -1.69 -12.91 12.73
CA ASP A 121 -0.33 -12.42 12.98
C ASP A 121 0.73 -13.37 12.43
N GLU A 122 0.51 -14.68 12.54
CA GLU A 122 1.42 -15.70 12.04
C GLU A 122 1.59 -15.63 10.50
N GLU A 123 0.52 -15.31 9.77
CA GLU A 123 0.60 -15.12 8.31
C GLU A 123 1.41 -13.87 7.95
N CYS A 124 1.26 -12.83 8.76
CA CYS A 124 1.99 -11.59 8.56
C CYS A 124 3.49 -11.76 8.84
N GLU A 125 3.84 -12.54 9.86
CA GLU A 125 5.22 -12.93 10.17
C GLU A 125 5.83 -13.77 9.02
N GLU A 126 5.10 -14.75 8.50
CA GLU A 126 5.53 -15.56 7.35
C GLU A 126 5.75 -14.69 6.10
N LEU A 127 4.88 -13.70 5.87
CA LEU A 127 5.04 -12.76 4.76
C LEU A 127 6.29 -11.89 4.94
N GLN A 128 6.54 -11.41 6.14
CA GLN A 128 7.73 -10.63 6.44
C GLN A 128 9.00 -11.43 6.20
N GLU A 129 9.08 -12.65 6.75
CA GLU A 129 10.23 -13.56 6.53
C GLU A 129 10.45 -13.82 5.03
N TYR A 130 9.37 -14.08 4.29
CA TYR A 130 9.48 -14.30 2.84
C TYR A 130 10.07 -13.08 2.11
N ILE A 131 9.64 -11.86 2.48
CA ILE A 131 10.13 -10.64 1.82
C ILE A 131 11.60 -10.39 2.19
N GLU A 132 11.95 -10.52 3.47
CA GLU A 132 13.32 -10.34 3.94
C GLU A 132 14.30 -11.36 3.31
N ASP A 133 13.84 -12.61 3.10
CA ASP A 133 14.65 -13.65 2.44
C ASP A 133 14.77 -13.47 0.93
N THR A 134 13.71 -12.96 0.27
CA THR A 134 13.65 -12.87 -1.19
C THR A 134 14.20 -11.54 -1.70
N TYR A 135 13.99 -10.47 -0.94
CA TYR A 135 14.32 -9.09 -1.28
C TYR A 135 15.15 -8.46 -0.15
N ASP A 136 16.33 -9.02 0.12
CA ASP A 136 17.21 -8.69 1.24
C ASP A 136 17.69 -7.23 1.28
N TRP A 137 17.47 -6.50 0.20
CA TRP A 137 17.76 -5.05 0.07
C TRP A 137 16.57 -4.14 0.41
N ILE A 138 15.36 -4.71 0.69
CA ILE A 138 14.15 -3.95 0.99
C ILE A 138 13.91 -3.92 2.50
N ASP A 139 13.79 -2.73 3.07
CA ASP A 139 13.33 -2.55 4.45
C ASP A 139 11.82 -2.77 4.55
N VAL A 140 11.40 -3.71 5.38
CA VAL A 140 9.98 -4.06 5.57
C VAL A 140 9.46 -3.49 6.88
N GLY A 141 8.35 -2.77 6.80
CA GLY A 141 7.60 -2.30 7.96
C GLY A 141 6.17 -2.86 7.98
N ILE A 142 5.71 -3.31 9.14
CA ILE A 142 4.34 -3.79 9.33
C ILE A 142 3.59 -2.86 10.27
N ILE A 143 2.39 -2.49 9.87
CA ILE A 143 1.47 -1.65 10.65
C ILE A 143 0.14 -2.39 10.80
N ASP A 144 -0.38 -2.47 12.00
CA ASP A 144 -1.74 -2.95 12.24
C ASP A 144 -2.73 -1.86 11.80
N GLY A 145 -3.24 -2.01 10.59
CA GLY A 145 -4.15 -1.04 9.96
C GLY A 145 -5.60 -1.24 10.37
N GLY A 146 -5.98 -2.45 10.78
CA GLY A 146 -7.32 -2.80 11.24
C GLY A 146 -8.43 -2.60 10.20
N GLN A 147 -8.09 -2.45 8.90
CA GLN A 147 -9.07 -2.28 7.83
C GLN A 147 -9.85 -3.59 7.62
N ASP A 148 -11.13 -3.44 7.24
CA ASP A 148 -12.08 -4.55 7.09
C ASP A 148 -12.26 -5.03 5.64
N VAL A 149 -11.98 -4.18 4.64
CA VAL A 149 -12.21 -4.48 3.21
C VAL A 149 -10.99 -5.09 2.55
N TYR A 150 -9.81 -4.56 2.85
CA TYR A 150 -8.54 -5.05 2.30
C TYR A 150 -7.79 -5.86 3.35
N ASP A 151 -7.42 -7.07 2.98
CA ASP A 151 -6.57 -7.91 3.84
C ASP A 151 -5.18 -7.31 4.01
N TYR A 152 -4.61 -6.81 2.90
CA TYR A 152 -3.37 -6.04 2.93
C TYR A 152 -3.47 -4.79 2.06
N ILE A 153 -2.88 -3.70 2.53
CA ILE A 153 -2.52 -2.53 1.73
C ILE A 153 -0.99 -2.42 1.83
N ILE A 154 -0.31 -2.50 0.70
CA ILE A 154 1.15 -2.51 0.66
C ILE A 154 1.62 -1.29 -0.13
N GLY A 155 2.44 -0.46 0.49
CA GLY A 155 3.13 0.65 -0.17
C GLY A 155 4.56 0.25 -0.48
N VAL A 156 4.97 0.42 -1.73
CA VAL A 156 6.32 0.13 -2.20
C VAL A 156 6.93 1.39 -2.76
N THR A 157 8.11 1.76 -2.29
CA THR A 157 8.80 2.98 -2.72
C THR A 157 10.30 2.76 -2.86
N GLY A 158 10.90 3.53 -3.73
CA GLY A 158 12.35 3.53 -3.99
C GLY A 158 12.97 4.90 -3.80
#